data_abe15cc8de7757d514bd8856853caf45
#
_entry.id   abe15cc8de7757d514bd8856853caf45
#
_cell.length_a   1.000
_cell.length_b   1.000
_cell.length_c   1.000
_cell.angle_alpha   90.00
_cell.angle_beta   90.00
_cell.angle_gamma   90.00
#
_symmetry.space_group_name_H-M   'P 1'
#
loop_
_entity.id
_entity.type
_entity.pdbx_description
1 polymer ?
#
loop_
_entity_poly.entity_id
_entity_poly.type
_entity_poly.pdbx_seq_one_letter_code
_entity_poly.pdbx_strand_id
1 'polypeptide(L)'
;LASKKELEDAKNEKSVADMSRAKALKGLFRMTTPYLAMKNIPLLAINHTYKEIGLYPKDIVGGGTGIYYSANNIWIIGRRQNKTGTEVMGYDFVIKVEKSRFVKEQSKIPITVSWEGGIDEMSGLLDVAMASGDVVKPSNGWYQKVGEEKKYRLADLDRDFWASILAQESFQEFVKNAFQVGSAVVDLDIELEGDFNG
;
A
#
# COMPACT_ATOMS: atom_id res chain seq x y z
N LEU A 1 21.94 3.80 7.46
CA LEU A 1 23.24 4.44 7.71
C LEU A 1 23.47 4.48 9.22
N ALA A 2 24.61 3.96 9.67
CA ALA A 2 25.02 4.05 11.07
C ALA A 2 25.40 5.50 11.43
N SER A 3 25.06 5.94 12.63
CA SER A 3 25.53 7.23 13.14
C SER A 3 27.01 7.16 13.51
N LYS A 4 27.68 8.33 13.57
CA LYS A 4 29.08 8.39 14.02
C LYS A 4 29.26 7.77 15.41
N LYS A 5 28.28 7.97 16.29
CA LYS A 5 28.28 7.42 17.64
C LYS A 5 28.10 5.90 17.65
N GLU A 6 27.19 5.34 16.79
CA GLU A 6 27.07 3.88 16.62
C GLU A 6 28.39 3.25 16.18
N LEU A 7 29.13 3.91 15.28
CA LEU A 7 30.44 3.44 14.83
C LEU A 7 31.52 3.50 15.95
N GLU A 8 31.50 4.54 16.77
CA GLU A 8 32.39 4.71 17.91
C GLU A 8 32.07 3.70 19.04
N ASP A 9 30.75 3.52 19.34
CA ASP A 9 30.31 2.56 20.35
C ASP A 9 30.60 1.10 19.92
N ALA A 10 30.43 0.79 18.63
CA ALA A 10 30.79 -0.52 18.08
C ALA A 10 32.29 -0.80 18.20
N LYS A 11 33.18 0.20 18.00
CA LYS A 11 34.60 0.07 18.22
C LYS A 11 34.97 -0.17 19.69
N ASN A 12 34.17 0.34 20.61
CA ASN A 12 34.36 0.26 22.04
C ASN A 12 33.57 -0.88 22.72
N GLU A 13 32.92 -1.77 21.93
CA GLU A 13 32.10 -2.89 22.40
C GLU A 13 30.96 -2.46 23.34
N LYS A 14 30.50 -1.22 23.23
CA LYS A 14 29.39 -0.69 24.04
C LYS A 14 28.07 -0.93 23.34
N SER A 15 27.21 -1.75 23.95
CA SER A 15 25.82 -1.94 23.52
C SER A 15 24.91 -0.89 24.17
N VAL A 16 24.89 0.32 23.65
CA VAL A 16 23.99 1.39 24.12
C VAL A 16 22.99 1.69 23.00
N ALA A 17 21.70 1.70 23.34
CA ALA A 17 20.65 2.11 22.40
C ALA A 17 20.86 3.59 21.99
N ASP A 18 21.33 3.80 20.76
CA ASP A 18 21.59 5.16 20.28
C ASP A 18 20.33 5.77 19.60
N MET A 19 19.76 6.74 20.28
CA MET A 19 18.61 7.52 19.78
C MET A 19 19.03 8.65 18.83
N SER A 20 20.34 8.87 18.61
CA SER A 20 20.86 9.96 17.78
C SER A 20 20.43 9.82 16.32
N ARG A 21 20.40 8.59 15.80
CA ARG A 21 19.93 8.27 14.45
C ARG A 21 18.46 8.66 14.24
N ALA A 22 17.57 8.26 15.16
CA ALA A 22 16.15 8.60 15.09
C ALA A 22 15.95 10.12 15.15
N LYS A 23 16.72 10.82 16.00
CA LYS A 23 16.70 12.29 16.12
C LYS A 23 17.17 12.98 14.84
N ALA A 24 18.27 12.49 14.24
CA ALA A 24 18.82 13.02 12.99
C ALA A 24 17.83 12.83 11.83
N LEU A 25 17.23 11.64 11.69
CA LEU A 25 16.21 11.35 10.67
C LEU A 25 14.97 12.23 10.86
N LYS A 26 14.47 12.38 12.08
CA LYS A 26 13.37 13.30 12.38
C LYS A 26 13.69 14.73 11.98
N GLY A 27 14.90 15.22 12.26
CA GLY A 27 15.38 16.54 11.84
C GLY A 27 15.41 16.67 10.33
N LEU A 28 15.96 15.69 9.62
CA LEU A 28 16.04 15.67 8.16
C LEU A 28 14.65 15.80 7.54
N PHE A 29 13.72 14.91 7.90
CA PHE A 29 12.37 14.94 7.33
C PHE A 29 11.61 16.23 7.68
N ARG A 30 11.75 16.73 8.90
CA ARG A 30 11.12 18.00 9.30
C ARG A 30 11.58 19.18 8.45
N MET A 31 12.86 19.22 8.07
CA MET A 31 13.40 20.29 7.22
C MET A 31 13.07 20.08 5.75
N THR A 32 13.09 18.85 5.27
CA THR A 32 12.97 18.57 3.82
C THR A 32 11.52 18.55 3.35
N THR A 33 10.60 17.99 4.14
CA THR A 33 9.19 17.80 3.75
C THR A 33 8.48 19.08 3.30
N PRO A 34 8.64 20.26 3.96
CA PRO A 34 7.98 21.49 3.51
C PRO A 34 8.47 21.94 2.13
N TYR A 35 9.77 21.81 1.84
CA TYR A 35 10.33 22.20 0.53
C TYR A 35 9.85 21.27 -0.57
N LEU A 36 9.77 19.96 -0.29
CA LEU A 36 9.24 18.98 -1.24
C LEU A 36 7.77 19.26 -1.55
N ALA A 37 6.98 19.57 -0.52
CA ALA A 37 5.56 19.89 -0.68
C ALA A 37 5.36 21.18 -1.48
N MET A 38 6.09 22.25 -1.17
CA MET A 38 5.99 23.53 -1.89
C MET A 38 6.39 23.41 -3.37
N LYS A 39 7.34 22.53 -3.68
CA LYS A 39 7.83 22.32 -5.04
C LYS A 39 7.13 21.15 -5.76
N ASN A 40 6.18 20.52 -5.12
CA ASN A 40 5.49 19.32 -5.63
C ASN A 40 6.46 18.22 -6.10
N ILE A 41 7.51 17.97 -5.31
CA ILE A 41 8.52 16.95 -5.59
C ILE A 41 8.19 15.69 -4.77
N PRO A 42 7.93 14.53 -5.41
CA PRO A 42 7.73 13.28 -4.68
C PRO A 42 9.04 12.77 -4.09
N LEU A 43 8.98 12.20 -2.88
CA LEU A 43 10.10 11.52 -2.23
C LEU A 43 9.70 10.06 -1.94
N LEU A 44 10.46 9.13 -2.50
CA LEU A 44 10.37 7.71 -2.17
C LEU A 44 11.56 7.31 -1.28
N ALA A 45 11.27 6.79 -0.09
CA ALA A 45 12.27 6.32 0.84
C ALA A 45 12.07 4.82 1.14
N ILE A 46 13.14 4.04 1.03
CA ILE A 46 13.15 2.62 1.40
C ILE A 46 13.68 2.50 2.82
N ASN A 47 12.98 1.73 3.64
CA ASN A 47 13.33 1.50 5.04
C ASN A 47 13.12 0.02 5.41
N HIS A 48 13.65 -0.38 6.56
CA HIS A 48 13.45 -1.71 7.12
C HIS A 48 12.38 -1.68 8.21
N THR A 49 11.65 -2.79 8.32
CA THR A 49 10.78 -3.07 9.45
C THR A 49 11.47 -4.06 10.40
N TYR A 50 11.10 -4.00 11.66
CA TYR A 50 11.45 -5.00 12.66
C TYR A 50 10.18 -5.46 13.40
N LYS A 51 10.23 -6.67 13.95
CA LYS A 51 9.11 -7.19 14.74
C LYS A 51 9.16 -6.63 16.16
N GLU A 52 8.02 -6.13 16.61
CA GLU A 52 7.86 -5.78 18.02
C GLU A 52 7.92 -7.04 18.89
N ILE A 53 8.58 -6.94 20.03
CA ILE A 53 8.64 -8.05 21.00
C ILE A 53 7.34 -8.05 21.81
N GLY A 54 6.54 -9.10 21.68
CA GLY A 54 5.27 -9.22 22.40
C GLY A 54 4.47 -10.45 21.98
N LEU A 55 3.33 -10.67 22.63
CA LEU A 55 2.40 -11.77 22.34
C LEU A 55 1.83 -11.70 20.91
N TYR A 56 1.67 -10.49 20.37
CA TYR A 56 1.18 -10.23 19.01
C TYR A 56 2.15 -9.30 18.29
N PRO A 57 3.29 -9.84 17.77
CA PRO A 57 4.33 -9.04 17.18
C PRO A 57 3.84 -8.30 15.93
N LYS A 58 3.98 -6.98 15.94
CA LYS A 58 3.68 -6.10 14.80
C LYS A 58 4.95 -5.70 14.06
N ASP A 59 4.81 -5.41 12.77
CA ASP A 59 5.89 -4.80 12.00
C ASP A 59 5.99 -3.32 12.34
N ILE A 60 7.16 -2.91 12.84
CA ILE A 60 7.45 -1.52 13.17
C ILE A 60 8.41 -0.95 12.14
N VAL A 61 8.09 0.24 11.62
CA VAL A 61 8.95 0.98 10.70
C VAL A 61 10.15 1.53 11.46
N GLY A 62 11.35 1.18 11.01
CA GLY A 62 12.61 1.63 11.63
C GLY A 62 12.81 3.15 11.52
N GLY A 63 13.65 3.71 12.41
CA GLY A 63 14.02 5.13 12.38
C GLY A 63 13.14 6.07 13.20
N GLY A 64 12.24 5.51 14.00
CA GLY A 64 11.45 6.25 14.98
C GLY A 64 10.19 6.94 14.40
N THR A 65 9.39 7.50 15.32
CA THR A 65 8.08 8.09 15.01
C THR A 65 8.14 9.30 14.07
N GLY A 66 9.29 9.97 13.97
CA GLY A 66 9.47 11.14 13.09
C GLY A 66 9.26 10.83 11.61
N ILE A 67 9.71 9.66 11.14
CA ILE A 67 9.50 9.19 9.77
C ILE A 67 8.03 8.88 9.55
N TYR A 68 7.42 8.18 10.50
CA TYR A 68 6.02 7.79 10.43
C TYR A 68 5.09 9.01 10.27
N TYR A 69 5.31 10.08 11.03
CA TYR A 69 4.49 11.29 10.94
C TYR A 69 4.76 12.12 9.70
N SER A 70 5.98 12.10 9.18
CA SER A 70 6.36 12.90 7.99
C SER A 70 5.87 12.30 6.68
N ALA A 71 5.66 10.98 6.62
CA ALA A 71 5.23 10.29 5.41
C ALA A 71 3.73 10.50 5.13
N ASN A 72 3.36 10.71 3.87
CA ASN A 72 1.97 10.69 3.42
C ASN A 72 1.44 9.27 3.29
N ASN A 73 2.29 8.35 2.82
CA ASN A 73 2.00 6.94 2.66
C ASN A 73 3.12 6.10 3.27
N ILE A 74 2.76 5.01 3.93
CA ILE A 74 3.68 3.98 4.41
C ILE A 74 3.14 2.63 3.96
N TRP A 75 3.98 1.90 3.21
CA TRP A 75 3.67 0.59 2.70
C TRP A 75 4.61 -0.43 3.32
N ILE A 76 4.05 -1.47 3.92
CA ILE A 76 4.81 -2.63 4.39
C ILE A 76 4.65 -3.72 3.34
N ILE A 77 5.79 -4.16 2.78
CA ILE A 77 5.81 -5.10 1.67
C ILE A 77 6.22 -6.48 2.18
N GLY A 78 5.26 -7.40 2.18
CA GLY A 78 5.50 -8.82 2.38
C GLY A 78 5.87 -9.50 1.06
N ARG A 79 6.65 -10.60 1.11
CA ARG A 79 7.07 -11.36 -0.06
C ARG A 79 6.93 -12.85 0.19
N ARG A 80 6.40 -13.56 -0.79
CA ARG A 80 6.43 -15.03 -0.85
C ARG A 80 6.91 -15.50 -2.22
N GLN A 81 7.45 -16.71 -2.28
CA GLN A 81 7.85 -17.31 -3.55
C GLN A 81 6.61 -17.75 -4.34
N ASN A 82 6.57 -17.40 -5.62
CA ASN A 82 5.63 -17.96 -6.57
C ASN A 82 6.28 -19.19 -7.23
N LYS A 83 5.65 -20.36 -7.06
CA LYS A 83 6.22 -21.64 -7.48
C LYS A 83 5.26 -22.40 -8.39
N THR A 84 5.85 -23.07 -9.39
CA THR A 84 5.18 -24.10 -10.17
C THR A 84 5.84 -25.44 -9.85
N GLY A 85 5.16 -26.28 -9.07
CA GLY A 85 5.78 -27.47 -8.49
C GLY A 85 6.91 -27.11 -7.52
N THR A 86 8.14 -27.52 -7.82
CA THR A 86 9.34 -27.19 -7.02
C THR A 86 10.10 -25.97 -7.53
N GLU A 87 9.82 -25.49 -8.74
CA GLU A 87 10.51 -24.41 -9.39
C GLU A 87 9.96 -23.05 -8.99
N VAL A 88 10.86 -22.12 -8.67
CA VAL A 88 10.50 -20.71 -8.35
C VAL A 88 10.39 -19.94 -9.65
N MET A 89 9.18 -19.48 -9.98
CA MET A 89 8.90 -18.70 -11.19
C MET A 89 8.96 -17.19 -10.95
N GLY A 90 9.00 -16.78 -9.69
CA GLY A 90 9.00 -15.38 -9.32
C GLY A 90 8.62 -15.15 -7.86
N TYR A 91 8.06 -13.99 -7.58
CA TYR A 91 7.58 -13.61 -6.26
C TYR A 91 6.18 -12.97 -6.33
N ASP A 92 5.37 -13.30 -5.33
CA ASP A 92 4.17 -12.55 -4.99
C ASP A 92 4.50 -11.59 -3.86
N PHE A 93 4.29 -10.32 -4.08
CA PHE A 93 4.36 -9.28 -3.08
C PHE A 93 2.97 -8.92 -2.60
N VAL A 94 2.83 -8.64 -1.32
CA VAL A 94 1.61 -8.06 -0.75
C VAL A 94 1.98 -6.73 -0.11
N ILE A 95 1.49 -5.65 -0.69
CA ILE A 95 1.64 -4.31 -0.15
C ILE A 95 0.51 -4.09 0.85
N LYS A 96 0.85 -4.00 2.13
CA LYS A 96 -0.06 -3.59 3.18
C LYS A 96 0.05 -2.07 3.37
N VAL A 97 -1.05 -1.36 3.22
CA VAL A 97 -1.11 0.07 3.50
C VAL A 97 -1.13 0.27 5.01
N GLU A 98 0.00 0.63 5.59
CA GLU A 98 0.12 0.88 7.03
C GLU A 98 -0.37 2.27 7.39
N LYS A 99 -0.12 3.25 6.53
CA LYS A 99 -0.58 4.62 6.63
C LYS A 99 -0.86 5.18 5.25
N SER A 100 -1.95 5.90 5.09
CA SER A 100 -2.20 6.69 3.88
C SER A 100 -3.18 7.83 4.17
N ARG A 101 -3.05 8.91 3.38
CA ARG A 101 -4.04 10.00 3.35
C ARG A 101 -5.11 9.80 2.27
N PHE A 102 -4.90 8.86 1.35
CA PHE A 102 -5.71 8.70 0.13
C PHE A 102 -6.38 7.33 0.02
N VAL A 103 -5.74 6.31 0.58
CA VAL A 103 -6.20 4.92 0.52
C VAL A 103 -6.52 4.44 1.92
N LYS A 104 -7.55 3.62 2.08
CA LYS A 104 -7.91 3.04 3.38
C LYS A 104 -6.73 2.25 3.96
N GLU A 105 -6.36 2.57 5.19
CA GLU A 105 -5.34 1.84 5.93
C GLU A 105 -5.74 0.37 6.10
N GLN A 106 -4.76 -0.52 6.23
CA GLN A 106 -4.90 -1.97 6.24
C GLN A 106 -5.33 -2.60 4.91
N SER A 107 -5.56 -1.82 3.84
CA SER A 107 -5.75 -2.38 2.50
C SER A 107 -4.54 -3.21 2.09
N LYS A 108 -4.79 -4.32 1.39
CA LYS A 108 -3.76 -5.22 0.86
C LYS A 108 -3.82 -5.22 -0.65
N ILE A 109 -2.70 -4.94 -1.28
CA ILE A 109 -2.57 -4.86 -2.73
C ILE A 109 -1.56 -5.94 -3.16
N PRO A 110 -2.01 -7.05 -3.78
CA PRO A 110 -1.10 -8.07 -4.29
C PRO A 110 -0.45 -7.62 -5.59
N ILE A 111 0.83 -7.93 -5.76
CA ILE A 111 1.61 -7.72 -6.98
C ILE A 111 2.41 -8.97 -7.26
N THR A 112 2.20 -9.60 -8.41
CA THR A 112 2.98 -10.73 -8.87
C THR A 112 4.11 -10.25 -9.78
N VAL A 113 5.30 -10.76 -9.55
CA VAL A 113 6.48 -10.50 -10.38
C VAL A 113 7.08 -11.83 -10.81
N SER A 114 7.06 -12.10 -12.10
CA SER A 114 7.68 -13.29 -12.69
C SER A 114 9.08 -12.98 -13.23
N TRP A 115 9.93 -14.02 -13.32
CA TRP A 115 11.27 -13.86 -13.88
C TRP A 115 11.25 -13.51 -15.37
N GLU A 116 10.28 -14.02 -16.12
CA GLU A 116 10.17 -13.83 -17.57
C GLU A 116 9.34 -12.59 -17.93
N GLY A 117 8.19 -12.40 -17.26
CA GLY A 117 7.23 -11.35 -17.62
C GLY A 117 7.37 -10.05 -16.82
N GLY A 118 8.19 -10.03 -15.77
CA GLY A 118 8.28 -8.87 -14.87
C GLY A 118 7.02 -8.69 -14.02
N ILE A 119 6.58 -7.46 -13.84
CA ILE A 119 5.39 -7.11 -13.05
C ILE A 119 4.12 -7.48 -13.84
N ASP A 120 3.27 -8.31 -13.24
CA ASP A 120 1.94 -8.58 -13.76
C ASP A 120 1.00 -7.41 -13.45
N GLU A 121 0.64 -6.66 -14.50
CA GLU A 121 -0.24 -5.48 -14.42
C GLU A 121 -1.66 -5.84 -13.95
N MET A 122 -2.07 -7.09 -14.08
CA MET A 122 -3.41 -7.58 -13.72
C MET A 122 -3.45 -8.19 -12.31
N SER A 123 -2.35 -8.11 -11.57
CA SER A 123 -2.26 -8.62 -10.21
C SER A 123 -3.39 -8.10 -9.32
N GLY A 124 -4.10 -9.02 -8.66
CA GLY A 124 -5.16 -8.68 -7.70
C GLY A 124 -6.49 -8.27 -8.33
N LEU A 125 -6.59 -8.05 -9.64
CA LEU A 125 -7.84 -7.67 -10.29
C LEU A 125 -8.93 -8.74 -10.12
N LEU A 126 -8.55 -10.01 -10.13
CA LEU A 126 -9.50 -11.12 -9.99
C LEU A 126 -10.23 -11.08 -8.64
N ASP A 127 -9.51 -10.84 -7.55
CA ASP A 127 -10.09 -10.76 -6.21
C ASP A 127 -11.05 -9.56 -6.11
N VAL A 128 -10.66 -8.43 -6.71
CA VAL A 128 -11.48 -7.22 -6.74
C VAL A 128 -12.73 -7.43 -7.60
N ALA A 129 -12.60 -8.05 -8.77
CA ALA A 129 -13.71 -8.31 -9.68
C ALA A 129 -14.70 -9.36 -9.13
N MET A 130 -14.23 -10.31 -8.34
CA MET A 130 -15.11 -11.21 -7.59
C MET A 130 -15.81 -10.49 -6.44
N ALA A 131 -15.13 -9.58 -5.76
CA ALA A 131 -15.71 -8.80 -4.68
C ALA A 131 -16.74 -7.77 -5.16
N SER A 132 -16.55 -7.18 -6.35
CA SER A 132 -17.53 -6.29 -6.99
C SER A 132 -18.74 -7.03 -7.56
N GLY A 133 -18.60 -8.34 -7.80
CA GLY A 133 -19.64 -9.16 -8.42
C GLY A 133 -19.59 -9.19 -9.94
N ASP A 134 -18.59 -8.58 -10.58
CA ASP A 134 -18.45 -8.59 -12.05
C ASP A 134 -17.93 -9.93 -12.57
N VAL A 135 -17.19 -10.67 -11.74
CA VAL A 135 -16.72 -12.03 -12.03
C VAL A 135 -17.19 -12.98 -10.97
N VAL A 136 -17.65 -14.14 -11.40
CA VAL A 136 -18.05 -15.26 -10.53
C VAL A 136 -17.17 -16.47 -10.77
N LYS A 137 -17.11 -17.35 -9.77
CA LYS A 137 -16.39 -18.64 -9.85
C LYS A 137 -17.39 -19.79 -9.87
N PRO A 138 -17.93 -20.18 -11.03
CA PRO A 138 -18.98 -21.20 -11.14
C PRO A 138 -18.50 -22.60 -10.72
N SER A 139 -17.20 -22.87 -10.83
CA SER A 139 -16.58 -24.11 -10.35
C SER A 139 -15.09 -23.91 -10.12
N ASN A 140 -14.43 -24.89 -9.49
CA ASN A 140 -13.02 -24.79 -9.17
C ASN A 140 -12.15 -24.60 -10.43
N GLY A 141 -11.36 -23.50 -10.45
CA GLY A 141 -10.46 -23.14 -11.54
C GLY A 141 -11.16 -22.55 -12.78
N TRP A 142 -12.47 -22.26 -12.70
CA TRP A 142 -13.22 -21.59 -13.76
C TRP A 142 -13.79 -20.26 -13.29
N TYR A 143 -13.69 -19.25 -14.11
CA TYR A 143 -14.16 -17.90 -13.90
C TYR A 143 -15.11 -17.49 -15.03
N GLN A 144 -16.04 -16.61 -14.74
CA GLN A 144 -17.07 -16.19 -15.69
C GLN A 144 -17.44 -14.72 -15.40
N LYS A 145 -17.53 -13.91 -16.45
CA LYS A 145 -18.09 -12.56 -16.33
C LYS A 145 -19.59 -12.69 -16.11
N VAL A 146 -20.12 -11.88 -15.24
CA VAL A 146 -21.57 -11.83 -15.01
C VAL A 146 -22.26 -11.32 -16.28
N GLY A 147 -23.31 -12.05 -16.71
CA GLY A 147 -24.03 -11.78 -17.95
C GLY A 147 -23.45 -12.45 -19.21
N GLU A 148 -22.34 -13.14 -19.12
CA GLU A 148 -21.78 -13.95 -20.21
C GLU A 148 -21.92 -15.44 -19.90
N GLU A 149 -22.05 -16.30 -20.93
CA GLU A 149 -22.08 -17.76 -20.77
C GLU A 149 -20.66 -18.38 -20.80
N LYS A 150 -19.69 -17.64 -21.34
CA LYS A 150 -18.33 -18.10 -21.55
C LYS A 150 -17.58 -18.23 -20.21
N LYS A 151 -16.90 -19.38 -20.04
CA LYS A 151 -16.06 -19.65 -18.88
C LYS A 151 -14.59 -19.58 -19.28
N TYR A 152 -13.76 -19.09 -18.38
CA TYR A 152 -12.34 -18.84 -18.57
C TYR A 152 -11.52 -19.57 -17.51
N ARG A 153 -10.32 -20.03 -17.86
CA ARG A 153 -9.32 -20.47 -16.89
C ARG A 153 -8.52 -19.25 -16.42
N LEU A 154 -7.78 -19.40 -15.33
CA LEU A 154 -6.94 -18.31 -14.81
C LEU A 154 -5.92 -17.80 -15.88
N ALA A 155 -5.37 -18.71 -16.69
CA ALA A 155 -4.45 -18.38 -17.76
C ALA A 155 -5.08 -17.62 -18.95
N ASP A 156 -6.41 -17.64 -19.06
CA ASP A 156 -7.16 -17.00 -20.14
C ASP A 156 -7.64 -15.59 -19.75
N LEU A 157 -7.33 -15.14 -18.53
CA LEU A 157 -7.70 -13.81 -18.04
C LEU A 157 -6.69 -12.76 -18.57
N ASP A 158 -6.70 -12.57 -19.86
CA ASP A 158 -5.82 -11.65 -20.59
C ASP A 158 -6.32 -10.18 -20.54
N ARG A 159 -5.62 -9.29 -21.24
CA ARG A 159 -5.99 -7.89 -21.33
C ARG A 159 -7.39 -7.67 -21.91
N ASP A 160 -7.80 -8.48 -22.89
CA ASP A 160 -9.11 -8.34 -23.53
C ASP A 160 -10.22 -8.75 -22.56
N PHE A 161 -9.99 -9.77 -21.75
CA PHE A 161 -10.89 -10.14 -20.66
C PHE A 161 -11.12 -8.96 -19.70
N TRP A 162 -10.04 -8.31 -19.27
CA TRP A 162 -10.09 -7.23 -18.28
C TRP A 162 -10.58 -5.92 -18.86
N ALA A 163 -10.34 -5.62 -20.14
CA ALA A 163 -10.69 -4.35 -20.77
C ALA A 163 -12.20 -4.01 -20.57
N SER A 164 -13.07 -5.00 -20.75
CA SER A 164 -14.52 -4.80 -20.61
C SER A 164 -14.94 -4.55 -19.16
N ILE A 165 -14.28 -5.14 -18.18
CA ILE A 165 -14.57 -4.96 -16.75
C ILE A 165 -14.04 -3.60 -16.28
N LEU A 166 -12.79 -3.27 -16.64
CA LEU A 166 -12.16 -2.01 -16.26
C LEU A 166 -12.86 -0.78 -16.85
N ALA A 167 -13.54 -0.93 -17.99
CA ALA A 167 -14.31 0.13 -18.63
C ALA A 167 -15.67 0.38 -17.96
N GLN A 168 -16.15 -0.53 -17.09
CA GLN A 168 -17.46 -0.38 -16.44
C GLN A 168 -17.38 0.66 -15.33
N GLU A 169 -18.25 1.65 -15.38
CA GLU A 169 -18.35 2.70 -14.37
C GLU A 169 -18.66 2.12 -12.97
N SER A 170 -19.55 1.11 -12.90
CA SER A 170 -19.87 0.41 -11.66
C SER A 170 -18.65 -0.24 -11.00
N PHE A 171 -17.77 -0.86 -11.80
CA PHE A 171 -16.53 -1.45 -11.30
C PHE A 171 -15.57 -0.38 -10.79
N GLN A 172 -15.40 0.71 -11.55
CA GLN A 172 -14.55 1.83 -11.14
C GLN A 172 -15.04 2.48 -9.84
N GLU A 173 -16.36 2.66 -9.73
CA GLU A 173 -16.98 3.19 -8.51
C GLU A 173 -16.80 2.23 -7.32
N PHE A 174 -16.98 0.92 -7.54
CA PHE A 174 -16.70 -0.09 -6.52
C PHE A 174 -15.25 -0.01 -6.02
N VAL A 175 -14.27 0.03 -6.94
CA VAL A 175 -12.84 0.15 -6.59
C VAL A 175 -12.57 1.42 -5.79
N LYS A 176 -13.12 2.55 -6.24
CA LYS A 176 -13.01 3.82 -5.54
C LYS A 176 -13.57 3.73 -4.11
N ASN A 177 -14.77 3.19 -3.95
CA ASN A 177 -15.42 3.05 -2.65
C ASN A 177 -14.72 2.02 -1.74
N ALA A 178 -14.14 0.97 -2.32
CA ALA A 178 -13.42 -0.06 -1.57
C ALA A 178 -12.09 0.44 -0.99
N PHE A 179 -11.33 1.21 -1.76
CA PHE A 179 -9.96 1.56 -1.43
C PHE A 179 -9.73 3.03 -1.07
N GLN A 180 -10.50 3.97 -1.60
CA GLN A 180 -10.31 5.38 -1.36
C GLN A 180 -10.88 5.81 0.00
N VAL A 181 -10.18 6.71 0.69
CA VAL A 181 -10.72 7.40 1.86
C VAL A 181 -11.76 8.40 1.36
N GLY A 182 -13.01 8.27 1.84
CA GLY A 182 -14.06 9.21 1.49
C GLY A 182 -13.71 10.61 2.01
N SER A 183 -13.80 11.62 1.14
CA SER A 183 -13.91 12.98 1.59
C SER A 183 -15.36 13.15 2.10
N ALA A 184 -15.55 13.42 3.37
CA ALA A 184 -16.81 13.98 3.82
C ALA A 184 -16.94 15.34 3.10
N VAL A 185 -17.86 15.44 2.16
CA VAL A 185 -18.35 16.74 1.72
C VAL A 185 -19.13 17.25 2.92
N VAL A 186 -18.52 18.11 3.69
CA VAL A 186 -19.25 18.93 4.66
C VAL A 186 -20.01 19.93 3.78
N ASP A 187 -21.27 19.67 3.54
CA ASP A 187 -22.17 20.71 3.05
C ASP A 187 -22.21 21.77 4.15
N LEU A 188 -21.39 22.81 3.95
CA LEU A 188 -21.43 24.03 4.75
C LEU A 188 -22.57 24.92 4.24
N ASP A 189 -23.78 24.41 4.18
CA ASP A 189 -24.99 25.24 4.24
C ASP A 189 -25.15 25.70 5.71
N ILE A 190 -24.16 26.51 6.16
CA ILE A 190 -24.35 27.32 7.34
C ILE A 190 -25.16 28.54 6.86
N GLU A 191 -26.46 28.46 6.95
CA GLU A 191 -27.30 29.66 7.02
C GLU A 191 -26.80 30.47 8.20
N LEU A 192 -26.01 31.51 7.92
CA LEU A 192 -25.70 32.55 8.89
C LEU A 192 -26.94 33.44 9.06
N GLU A 193 -28.00 32.89 9.65
CA GLU A 193 -29.02 33.69 10.31
C GLU A 193 -28.53 34.04 11.70
N GLY A 194 -28.03 35.24 11.85
CA GLY A 194 -27.63 35.82 13.11
C GLY A 194 -27.49 37.31 13.00
N ASP A 195 -28.60 38.00 13.23
CA ASP A 195 -28.64 39.45 13.46
C ASP A 195 -27.59 39.88 14.49
N PHE A 196 -26.56 40.56 14.03
CA PHE A 196 -25.73 41.38 14.89
C PHE A 196 -26.32 42.79 14.93
N ASN A 197 -27.37 42.97 15.70
CA ASN A 197 -27.79 44.25 16.24
C ASN A 197 -27.62 44.21 17.74
N GLY A 198 -26.64 44.99 18.27
CA GLY A 198 -26.40 45.17 19.67
C GLY A 198 -25.10 45.90 19.93
#